data_1dd18c9ae72633914d95c3229a974c95
#
_entry.id   1dd18c9ae72633914d95c3229a974c95
#
_cell.length_a   1.000
_cell.length_b   1.000
_cell.length_c   1.000
_cell.angle_alpha   90.00
_cell.angle_beta   90.00
_cell.angle_gamma   90.00
#
_symmetry.space_group_name_H-M   'P 1'
#
loop_
_entity.id
_entity.type
_entity.pdbx_description
1 polymer ?
#
loop_
_entity_poly.entity_id
_entity_poly.type
_entity_poly.pdbx_seq_one_letter_code
_entity_poly.pdbx_strand_id
1 'polypeptide(L)'
;MSLVPDFSRRGFIRLAVAAPLLGQIAAKNAFATAATALGKNPRQNVYTRLGVRTVINCRGTWTYLSGSLEFPEVTAAQRQASEYFVNMFELQHAASRRLAELTGSEAGMVTSGAAGAMASATAACMAGGDPKNVWQLPDTTGLKDEVIMMGGRSAFDNAIRLTGAKLVLAETPEELASAINNSTAMIYTTHLGNALVSENIVAKKFNIPILLDDAAGIPPIDNLKLYAKMGLDLYTFSGGKGLRGPQCSGLLLGRKDLIEAAMKNTSPWEGSVCRAMKVGKEEIVGLLTAVETWLKTDLNALNREWNARVQRIEKLVQTVPGVETDISIPADGNRYPTLHISWDEKKWGYTVKDCVQQLRVGDPVIEVAGADNPSIVPAVHEGNPKRSSQEEPERRNLELVSSTIQPNEVLIVGQRIRELLNAARKAAPGA
;
A
#
# COMPACT_ATOMS: atom_id res chain seq x y z
N MET A 1 58.26 -21.39 36.95
CA MET A 1 57.70 -22.52 36.18
C MET A 1 56.47 -22.00 35.45
N SER A 2 56.62 -21.70 34.17
CA SER A 2 55.57 -21.13 33.30
C SER A 2 54.90 -22.30 32.58
N LEU A 3 53.61 -22.45 32.78
CA LEU A 3 52.75 -23.39 32.05
C LEU A 3 52.18 -22.69 30.84
N VAL A 4 52.86 -22.87 29.67
CA VAL A 4 52.30 -22.48 28.36
C VAL A 4 51.80 -23.79 27.73
N PRO A 5 50.53 -23.90 27.32
CA PRO A 5 50.06 -25.10 26.63
C PRO A 5 50.61 -25.15 25.19
N ASP A 6 51.10 -26.30 24.83
CA ASP A 6 51.61 -26.63 23.50
C ASP A 6 50.48 -26.72 22.47
N PHE A 7 50.35 -25.77 21.55
CA PHE A 7 49.41 -25.79 20.45
C PHE A 7 49.95 -26.58 19.28
N SER A 8 49.86 -27.92 19.31
CA SER A 8 50.17 -28.73 18.15
C SER A 8 49.05 -28.63 17.07
N ARG A 9 49.41 -28.63 15.79
CA ARG A 9 48.47 -28.61 14.65
C ARG A 9 47.37 -29.70 14.71
N ARG A 10 47.64 -30.82 15.37
CA ARG A 10 46.67 -31.92 15.57
C ARG A 10 45.60 -31.60 16.63
N GLY A 11 45.92 -30.78 17.65
CA GLY A 11 44.97 -30.32 18.64
C GLY A 11 43.99 -29.32 18.06
N PHE A 12 44.44 -28.43 17.17
CA PHE A 12 43.62 -27.43 16.52
C PHE A 12 42.55 -28.04 15.58
N ILE A 13 42.92 -29.11 14.85
CA ILE A 13 41.98 -29.81 13.94
C ILE A 13 40.89 -30.54 14.73
N ARG A 14 41.17 -31.05 15.91
CA ARG A 14 40.14 -31.72 16.75
C ARG A 14 39.17 -30.71 17.39
N LEU A 15 39.61 -29.51 17.74
CA LEU A 15 38.74 -28.46 18.25
C LEU A 15 37.87 -27.83 17.13
N ALA A 16 38.42 -27.71 15.91
CA ALA A 16 37.71 -27.11 14.76
C ALA A 16 36.57 -27.99 14.22
N VAL A 17 36.60 -29.31 14.46
CA VAL A 17 35.54 -30.23 14.00
C VAL A 17 34.40 -30.35 15.01
N ALA A 18 34.62 -30.11 16.31
CA ALA A 18 33.60 -30.20 17.35
C ALA A 18 32.79 -28.91 17.54
N ALA A 19 33.38 -27.75 17.26
CA ALA A 19 32.73 -26.45 17.46
C ALA A 19 31.50 -26.18 16.57
N PRO A 20 31.44 -26.55 15.29
CA PRO A 20 30.27 -26.29 14.46
C PRO A 20 29.05 -27.14 14.83
N LEU A 21 29.24 -28.36 15.33
CA LEU A 21 28.12 -29.23 15.72
C LEU A 21 27.43 -28.75 17.01
N LEU A 22 28.19 -28.29 17.99
CA LEU A 22 27.64 -27.77 19.25
C LEU A 22 26.97 -26.40 19.04
N GLY A 23 27.51 -25.57 18.13
CA GLY A 23 26.91 -24.28 17.74
C GLY A 23 25.59 -24.45 17.01
N GLN A 24 25.47 -25.41 16.11
CA GLN A 24 24.21 -25.68 15.39
C GLN A 24 23.11 -26.27 16.29
N ILE A 25 23.48 -27.13 17.27
CA ILE A 25 22.51 -27.67 18.24
C ILE A 25 22.05 -26.57 19.21
N ALA A 26 22.95 -25.69 19.67
CA ALA A 26 22.61 -24.58 20.52
C ALA A 26 21.75 -23.54 19.78
N ALA A 27 22.05 -23.22 18.50
CA ALA A 27 21.24 -22.31 17.67
C ALA A 27 19.85 -22.89 17.37
N LYS A 28 19.76 -24.18 16.98
CA LYS A 28 18.46 -24.81 16.76
C LYS A 28 17.61 -24.86 18.03
N ASN A 29 18.23 -25.14 19.20
CA ASN A 29 17.51 -25.11 20.46
C ASN A 29 17.12 -23.71 20.91
N ALA A 30 17.95 -22.69 20.65
CA ALA A 30 17.62 -21.29 20.93
C ALA A 30 16.47 -20.79 20.05
N PHE A 31 16.44 -21.13 18.76
CA PHE A 31 15.32 -20.80 17.86
C PHE A 31 14.05 -21.58 18.23
N ALA A 32 14.15 -22.86 18.56
CA ALA A 32 13.02 -23.66 19.00
C ALA A 32 12.47 -23.18 20.37
N THR A 33 13.34 -22.76 21.29
CA THR A 33 12.94 -22.22 22.59
C THR A 33 12.33 -20.83 22.44
N ALA A 34 12.83 -19.99 21.52
CA ALA A 34 12.22 -18.69 21.21
C ALA A 34 10.84 -18.84 20.56
N ALA A 35 10.68 -19.79 19.65
CA ALA A 35 9.38 -20.08 19.02
C ALA A 35 8.35 -20.64 20.02
N THR A 36 8.79 -21.47 20.98
CA THR A 36 7.92 -22.01 22.04
C THR A 36 7.63 -20.97 23.14
N ALA A 37 8.54 -20.04 23.40
CA ALA A 37 8.30 -18.95 24.36
C ALA A 37 7.30 -17.91 23.83
N LEU A 38 7.19 -17.73 22.52
CA LEU A 38 6.19 -16.86 21.89
C LEU A 38 4.75 -17.37 22.08
N GLY A 39 4.55 -18.68 22.31
CA GLY A 39 3.22 -19.29 22.50
C GLY A 39 2.66 -19.25 23.93
N LYS A 40 3.42 -18.81 24.93
CA LYS A 40 3.01 -18.93 26.35
C LYS A 40 2.34 -17.68 26.94
N ASN A 41 2.40 -16.54 26.27
CA ASN A 41 1.70 -15.32 26.72
C ASN A 41 0.92 -14.71 25.55
N PRO A 42 -0.42 -14.85 25.50
CA PRO A 42 -1.24 -14.33 24.39
C PRO A 42 -1.19 -12.79 24.23
N ARG A 43 -0.62 -12.08 25.20
CA ARG A 43 -0.36 -10.63 25.13
C ARG A 43 1.04 -10.27 24.63
N GLN A 44 1.95 -11.24 24.46
CA GLN A 44 3.32 -10.98 24.03
C GLN A 44 3.52 -11.38 22.56
N ASN A 45 3.68 -10.40 21.70
CA ASN A 45 4.01 -10.54 20.27
C ASN A 45 5.33 -9.84 19.95
N VAL A 46 5.74 -9.89 18.67
CA VAL A 46 7.01 -9.29 18.22
C VAL A 46 7.08 -7.77 18.46
N TYR A 47 5.96 -7.08 18.44
CA TYR A 47 5.86 -5.62 18.64
C TYR A 47 5.91 -5.25 20.11
N THR A 48 5.15 -5.94 20.95
CA THR A 48 5.14 -5.66 22.39
C THR A 48 6.49 -5.94 23.05
N ARG A 49 7.29 -6.86 22.49
CA ARG A 49 8.70 -7.04 22.90
C ARG A 49 9.58 -5.82 22.63
N LEU A 50 9.22 -5.00 21.66
CA LEU A 50 9.90 -3.73 21.34
C LEU A 50 9.27 -2.52 22.04
N GLY A 51 8.31 -2.74 22.92
CA GLY A 51 7.57 -1.66 23.59
C GLY A 51 6.53 -0.96 22.69
N VAL A 52 6.23 -1.55 21.52
CA VAL A 52 5.24 -1.02 20.56
C VAL A 52 3.87 -1.65 20.83
N ARG A 53 2.85 -0.82 21.02
CA ARG A 53 1.46 -1.28 21.17
C ARG A 53 0.87 -1.67 19.82
N THR A 54 0.11 -2.76 19.79
CA THR A 54 -0.72 -3.10 18.63
C THR A 54 -1.95 -2.20 18.59
N VAL A 55 -2.49 -2.02 17.38
CA VAL A 55 -3.59 -1.10 17.08
C VAL A 55 -4.76 -1.88 16.49
N ILE A 56 -5.98 -1.62 16.93
CA ILE A 56 -7.19 -2.01 16.21
C ILE A 56 -7.39 -0.97 15.11
N ASN A 57 -7.23 -1.40 13.86
CA ASN A 57 -7.29 -0.52 12.71
C ASN A 57 -8.71 -0.46 12.13
N CYS A 58 -9.41 0.62 12.40
CA CYS A 58 -10.70 0.95 11.79
C CYS A 58 -10.58 2.08 10.74
N ARG A 59 -9.36 2.54 10.43
CA ARG A 59 -9.12 3.68 9.52
C ARG A 59 -8.88 3.25 8.07
N GLY A 60 -8.53 1.99 7.84
CA GLY A 60 -8.20 1.48 6.51
C GLY A 60 -6.69 1.31 6.27
N THR A 61 -6.31 1.15 5.01
CA THR A 61 -4.99 0.68 4.59
C THR A 61 -3.93 1.79 4.49
N TRP A 62 -3.82 2.63 5.51
CA TRP A 62 -2.84 3.71 5.57
C TRP A 62 -1.43 3.16 5.89
N THR A 63 -0.41 3.72 5.25
CA THR A 63 0.99 3.26 5.41
C THR A 63 1.47 3.32 6.85
N TYR A 64 1.15 4.39 7.60
CA TYR A 64 1.55 4.53 9.00
C TYR A 64 0.84 3.54 9.95
N LEU A 65 -0.23 2.89 9.48
CA LEU A 65 -0.93 1.79 10.16
C LEU A 65 -0.59 0.42 9.59
N SER A 66 0.52 0.30 8.86
CA SER A 66 1.04 -0.92 8.26
C SER A 66 0.22 -1.48 7.09
N GLY A 67 -0.64 -0.67 6.47
CA GLY A 67 -1.44 -1.08 5.30
C GLY A 67 -2.53 -2.09 5.66
N SER A 68 -2.56 -3.23 4.98
CA SER A 68 -3.50 -4.34 5.22
C SER A 68 -2.80 -5.53 5.89
N LEU A 69 -3.58 -6.38 6.54
CA LEU A 69 -3.09 -7.71 6.92
C LEU A 69 -3.11 -8.63 5.70
N GLU A 70 -1.98 -9.27 5.46
CA GLU A 70 -1.80 -10.22 4.36
C GLU A 70 -2.74 -11.42 4.47
N PHE A 71 -3.03 -12.06 3.34
CA PHE A 71 -3.66 -13.37 3.35
C PHE A 71 -2.72 -14.42 3.97
N PRO A 72 -3.24 -15.45 4.67
CA PRO A 72 -2.40 -16.54 5.19
C PRO A 72 -1.56 -17.23 4.11
N GLU A 73 -2.08 -17.35 2.90
CA GLU A 73 -1.39 -17.91 1.73
C GLU A 73 -0.18 -17.06 1.34
N VAL A 74 -0.29 -15.74 1.45
CA VAL A 74 0.80 -14.79 1.15
C VAL A 74 1.95 -14.97 2.15
N THR A 75 1.65 -14.95 3.44
CA THR A 75 2.69 -15.14 4.49
C THR A 75 3.36 -16.52 4.39
N ALA A 76 2.59 -17.58 4.02
CA ALA A 76 3.13 -18.90 3.79
C ALA A 76 4.09 -18.94 2.59
N ALA A 77 3.72 -18.30 1.48
CA ALA A 77 4.53 -18.22 0.26
C ALA A 77 5.82 -17.42 0.50
N GLN A 78 5.75 -16.28 1.20
CA GLN A 78 6.92 -15.48 1.58
C GLN A 78 7.89 -16.28 2.46
N ARG A 79 7.36 -16.99 3.45
CA ARG A 79 8.18 -17.87 4.30
C ARG A 79 8.92 -18.91 3.48
N GLN A 80 8.22 -19.59 2.56
CA GLN A 80 8.84 -20.57 1.67
C GLN A 80 9.89 -19.90 0.76
N ALA A 81 9.60 -18.73 0.17
CA ALA A 81 10.54 -18.01 -0.67
C ALA A 81 11.83 -17.64 0.07
N SER A 82 11.74 -17.33 1.36
CA SER A 82 12.91 -16.95 2.18
C SER A 82 13.93 -18.07 2.36
N GLU A 83 13.56 -19.32 2.13
CA GLU A 83 14.41 -20.50 2.33
C GLU A 83 15.32 -20.79 1.12
N TYR A 84 15.14 -20.09 -0.03
CA TYR A 84 15.86 -20.37 -1.27
C TYR A 84 16.48 -19.12 -1.88
N PHE A 85 17.62 -19.30 -2.57
CA PHE A 85 18.16 -18.29 -3.48
C PHE A 85 17.59 -18.48 -4.89
N VAL A 86 17.31 -17.37 -5.58
CA VAL A 86 16.82 -17.38 -6.95
C VAL A 86 17.51 -16.28 -7.77
N ASN A 87 17.55 -16.43 -9.10
CA ASN A 87 17.92 -15.35 -9.98
C ASN A 87 16.76 -14.37 -10.08
N MET A 88 16.99 -13.12 -9.65
CA MET A 88 15.94 -12.10 -9.59
C MET A 88 15.43 -11.68 -10.97
N PHE A 89 16.25 -11.75 -12.01
CA PHE A 89 15.79 -11.50 -13.38
C PHE A 89 14.83 -12.59 -13.85
N GLU A 90 15.17 -13.86 -13.63
CA GLU A 90 14.31 -14.99 -13.98
C GLU A 90 12.99 -14.93 -13.20
N LEU A 91 13.04 -14.57 -11.90
CA LEU A 91 11.85 -14.45 -11.06
C LEU A 91 10.91 -13.36 -11.57
N GLN A 92 11.41 -12.15 -11.86
CA GLN A 92 10.58 -11.06 -12.39
C GLN A 92 9.97 -11.42 -13.75
N HIS A 93 10.72 -12.05 -14.66
CA HIS A 93 10.18 -12.50 -15.94
C HIS A 93 9.15 -13.61 -15.77
N ALA A 94 9.33 -14.53 -14.83
CA ALA A 94 8.34 -15.57 -14.54
C ALA A 94 7.05 -14.96 -13.95
N ALA A 95 7.19 -14.04 -12.99
CA ALA A 95 6.08 -13.28 -12.43
C ALA A 95 5.35 -12.47 -13.51
N SER A 96 6.08 -11.83 -14.43
CA SER A 96 5.50 -11.08 -15.56
C SER A 96 4.60 -11.94 -16.44
N ARG A 97 5.07 -13.09 -16.85
CA ARG A 97 4.25 -14.03 -17.64
C ARG A 97 3.00 -14.47 -16.88
N ARG A 98 3.18 -14.79 -15.60
CA ARG A 98 2.05 -15.24 -14.78
C ARG A 98 1.02 -14.14 -14.54
N LEU A 99 1.46 -12.91 -14.32
CA LEU A 99 0.57 -11.74 -14.19
C LEU A 99 -0.20 -11.48 -15.50
N ALA A 100 0.46 -11.59 -16.66
CA ALA A 100 -0.20 -11.46 -17.95
C ALA A 100 -1.32 -12.50 -18.13
N GLU A 101 -1.07 -13.77 -17.77
CA GLU A 101 -2.09 -14.84 -17.80
C GLU A 101 -3.28 -14.53 -16.89
N LEU A 102 -3.03 -14.01 -15.68
CA LEU A 102 -4.06 -13.78 -14.66
C LEU A 102 -4.90 -12.54 -14.96
N THR A 103 -4.31 -11.50 -15.53
CA THR A 103 -4.93 -10.18 -15.69
C THR A 103 -5.35 -9.84 -17.10
N GLY A 104 -4.80 -10.55 -18.11
CA GLY A 104 -5.03 -10.25 -19.52
C GLY A 104 -4.25 -9.03 -20.02
N SER A 105 -3.32 -8.47 -19.21
CA SER A 105 -2.33 -7.49 -19.68
C SER A 105 -1.27 -8.19 -20.56
N GLU A 106 -0.54 -7.41 -21.37
CA GLU A 106 0.56 -8.00 -22.16
C GLU A 106 1.74 -8.45 -21.28
N ALA A 107 1.99 -7.72 -20.20
CA ALA A 107 3.02 -8.01 -19.21
C ALA A 107 2.69 -7.37 -17.86
N GLY A 108 3.45 -7.73 -16.83
CA GLY A 108 3.38 -7.10 -15.53
C GLY A 108 4.68 -7.22 -14.76
N MET A 109 4.85 -6.44 -13.70
CA MET A 109 5.98 -6.59 -12.77
C MET A 109 5.57 -6.25 -11.36
N VAL A 110 6.28 -6.82 -10.40
CA VAL A 110 6.17 -6.44 -9.00
C VAL A 110 7.21 -5.36 -8.68
N THR A 111 6.77 -4.29 -8.05
CA THR A 111 7.56 -3.12 -7.70
C THR A 111 7.56 -2.86 -6.19
N SER A 112 8.38 -1.94 -5.70
CA SER A 112 8.35 -1.53 -4.30
C SER A 112 7.23 -0.49 -4.06
N GLY A 113 6.01 -0.98 -3.88
CA GLY A 113 4.80 -0.18 -3.79
C GLY A 113 4.35 0.42 -5.12
N ALA A 114 3.16 1.01 -5.16
CA ALA A 114 2.67 1.77 -6.32
C ALA A 114 3.59 2.97 -6.65
N ALA A 115 4.23 3.57 -5.64
CA ALA A 115 5.20 4.62 -5.87
C ALA A 115 6.41 4.13 -6.69
N GLY A 116 6.93 2.93 -6.40
CA GLY A 116 7.96 2.29 -7.21
C GLY A 116 7.50 1.97 -8.63
N ALA A 117 6.21 1.62 -8.80
CA ALA A 117 5.60 1.44 -10.11
C ALA A 117 5.55 2.75 -10.90
N MET A 118 5.07 3.83 -10.29
CA MET A 118 5.04 5.16 -10.93
C MET A 118 6.43 5.64 -11.35
N ALA A 119 7.42 5.49 -10.46
CA ALA A 119 8.79 5.90 -10.76
C ALA A 119 9.39 5.10 -11.92
N SER A 120 9.31 3.77 -11.88
CA SER A 120 9.85 2.90 -12.93
C SER A 120 9.11 3.05 -14.25
N ALA A 121 7.79 3.26 -14.23
CA ALA A 121 6.99 3.55 -15.42
C ALA A 121 7.39 4.88 -16.05
N THR A 122 7.56 5.94 -15.24
CA THR A 122 8.01 7.25 -15.72
C THR A 122 9.40 7.15 -16.34
N ALA A 123 10.35 6.52 -15.65
CA ALA A 123 11.70 6.30 -16.17
C ALA A 123 11.68 5.51 -17.49
N ALA A 124 10.80 4.49 -17.60
CA ALA A 124 10.62 3.72 -18.82
C ALA A 124 10.11 4.57 -20.00
N CYS A 125 9.15 5.47 -19.74
CA CYS A 125 8.59 6.36 -20.76
C CYS A 125 9.62 7.42 -21.21
N MET A 126 10.57 7.81 -20.35
CA MET A 126 11.61 8.79 -20.65
C MET A 126 12.84 8.18 -21.30
N ALA A 127 13.40 7.13 -20.70
CA ALA A 127 14.67 6.51 -21.10
C ALA A 127 14.50 5.28 -22.01
N GLY A 128 13.31 4.69 -22.04
CA GLY A 128 13.11 3.38 -22.65
C GLY A 128 13.94 2.32 -21.96
N GLY A 129 14.42 1.34 -22.73
CA GLY A 129 15.34 0.30 -22.25
C GLY A 129 16.78 0.47 -22.74
N ASP A 130 17.15 1.65 -23.27
CA ASP A 130 18.48 1.97 -23.73
C ASP A 130 19.42 2.17 -22.54
N PRO A 131 20.55 1.39 -22.44
CA PRO A 131 21.43 1.46 -21.27
C PRO A 131 22.03 2.84 -21.01
N LYS A 132 22.30 3.63 -22.05
CA LYS A 132 22.84 4.98 -21.93
C LYS A 132 21.83 5.92 -21.29
N ASN A 133 20.59 5.89 -21.77
CA ASN A 133 19.52 6.73 -21.24
C ASN A 133 19.12 6.31 -19.81
N VAL A 134 19.10 4.99 -19.54
CA VAL A 134 18.84 4.44 -18.19
C VAL A 134 19.88 4.93 -17.19
N TRP A 135 21.16 4.91 -17.58
CA TRP A 135 22.27 5.40 -16.74
C TRP A 135 22.25 6.91 -16.56
N GLN A 136 21.77 7.65 -17.57
CA GLN A 136 21.77 9.11 -17.56
C GLN A 136 20.77 9.70 -16.57
N LEU A 137 19.61 9.05 -16.37
CA LEU A 137 18.59 9.54 -15.44
C LEU A 137 19.16 9.66 -14.00
N PRO A 138 18.83 10.71 -13.25
CA PRO A 138 17.77 11.71 -13.47
C PRO A 138 18.17 12.93 -14.32
N ASP A 139 19.31 12.94 -14.98
CA ASP A 139 19.63 13.95 -15.99
C ASP A 139 18.79 13.66 -17.25
N THR A 140 17.87 14.58 -17.58
CA THR A 140 16.92 14.44 -18.68
C THR A 140 17.38 15.11 -19.97
N THR A 141 18.64 15.60 -20.04
CA THR A 141 19.16 16.31 -21.20
C THR A 141 19.02 15.49 -22.49
N GLY A 142 18.26 16.00 -23.44
CA GLY A 142 18.00 15.34 -24.73
C GLY A 142 16.95 14.24 -24.70
N LEU A 143 16.32 14.00 -23.56
CA LEU A 143 15.19 13.05 -23.42
C LEU A 143 13.85 13.80 -23.41
N LYS A 144 12.76 13.10 -23.70
CA LYS A 144 11.41 13.58 -23.35
C LYS A 144 11.27 13.53 -21.84
N ASP A 145 10.91 14.63 -21.20
CA ASP A 145 10.93 14.75 -19.74
C ASP A 145 9.67 15.38 -19.13
N GLU A 146 8.68 15.70 -19.96
CA GLU A 146 7.41 16.24 -19.46
C GLU A 146 6.40 15.11 -19.19
N VAL A 147 5.82 15.13 -18.01
CA VAL A 147 4.69 14.27 -17.62
C VAL A 147 3.46 15.16 -17.39
N ILE A 148 2.43 14.93 -18.19
CA ILE A 148 1.17 15.66 -18.05
C ILE A 148 0.35 14.96 -16.96
N MET A 149 0.04 15.69 -15.89
CA MET A 149 -0.73 15.21 -14.75
C MET A 149 -2.18 15.69 -14.86
N MET A 150 -3.10 14.75 -14.92
CA MET A 150 -4.52 15.02 -14.88
C MET A 150 -4.99 15.22 -13.43
N GLY A 151 -5.82 16.22 -13.20
CA GLY A 151 -6.45 16.45 -11.89
C GLY A 151 -5.57 17.09 -10.82
N GLY A 152 -4.38 17.61 -11.17
CA GLY A 152 -3.54 18.40 -10.27
C GLY A 152 -2.46 17.60 -9.51
N ARG A 153 -1.83 18.28 -8.55
CA ARG A 153 -0.70 17.73 -7.75
C ARG A 153 -1.17 16.86 -6.60
N SER A 154 -0.39 15.85 -6.27
CA SER A 154 -0.66 14.95 -5.13
C SER A 154 0.60 14.71 -4.28
N ALA A 155 0.44 14.11 -3.09
CA ALA A 155 1.57 13.70 -2.26
C ALA A 155 2.46 12.64 -2.94
N PHE A 156 1.91 11.93 -3.91
CA PHE A 156 2.57 10.82 -4.57
C PHE A 156 3.31 11.22 -5.85
N ASP A 157 3.14 12.46 -6.34
CA ASP A 157 3.82 12.95 -7.55
C ASP A 157 5.35 13.02 -7.41
N ASN A 158 5.86 12.98 -6.17
CA ASN A 158 7.29 12.88 -5.91
C ASN A 158 7.91 11.60 -6.51
N ALA A 159 7.14 10.51 -6.64
CA ALA A 159 7.58 9.30 -7.30
C ALA A 159 7.89 9.51 -8.79
N ILE A 160 7.14 10.40 -9.46
CA ILE A 160 7.37 10.81 -10.84
C ILE A 160 8.58 11.77 -10.89
N ARG A 161 8.59 12.80 -10.04
CA ARG A 161 9.61 13.85 -10.03
C ARG A 161 11.03 13.35 -9.74
N LEU A 162 11.18 12.31 -8.92
CA LEU A 162 12.51 11.78 -8.58
C LEU A 162 13.27 11.21 -9.79
N THR A 163 12.57 10.91 -10.90
CA THR A 163 13.19 10.48 -12.16
C THR A 163 13.79 11.63 -12.97
N GLY A 164 13.61 12.88 -12.53
CA GLY A 164 13.98 14.08 -13.27
C GLY A 164 12.83 14.69 -14.09
N ALA A 165 11.66 14.05 -14.11
CA ALA A 165 10.52 14.50 -14.90
C ALA A 165 9.96 15.85 -14.43
N LYS A 166 9.57 16.66 -15.41
CA LYS A 166 8.87 17.93 -15.23
C LYS A 166 7.35 17.69 -15.29
N LEU A 167 6.62 18.28 -14.35
CA LEU A 167 5.18 18.11 -14.28
C LEU A 167 4.46 19.25 -14.99
N VAL A 168 3.58 18.91 -15.92
CA VAL A 168 2.66 19.81 -16.62
C VAL A 168 1.24 19.47 -16.16
N LEU A 169 0.45 20.46 -15.75
CA LEU A 169 -0.90 20.22 -15.23
C LEU A 169 -1.94 20.41 -16.32
N ALA A 170 -2.93 19.52 -16.37
CA ALA A 170 -4.12 19.63 -17.18
C ALA A 170 -5.33 19.10 -16.40
N GLU A 171 -6.51 19.68 -16.62
CA GLU A 171 -7.74 19.32 -15.91
C GLU A 171 -8.78 18.69 -16.84
N THR A 172 -8.75 19.05 -18.13
CA THR A 172 -9.71 18.57 -19.12
C THR A 172 -9.00 17.85 -20.27
N PRO A 173 -9.72 17.00 -21.03
CA PRO A 173 -9.17 16.37 -22.23
C PRO A 173 -8.71 17.38 -23.30
N GLU A 174 -9.33 18.57 -23.38
CA GLU A 174 -8.93 19.65 -24.29
C GLU A 174 -7.61 20.29 -23.85
N GLU A 175 -7.46 20.57 -22.55
CA GLU A 175 -6.19 21.05 -21.96
C GLU A 175 -5.08 20.00 -22.13
N LEU A 176 -5.39 18.70 -21.90
CA LEU A 176 -4.48 17.60 -22.15
C LEU A 176 -3.97 17.61 -23.59
N ALA A 177 -4.91 17.68 -24.57
CA ALA A 177 -4.52 17.69 -25.97
C ALA A 177 -3.66 18.91 -26.36
N SER A 178 -3.90 20.05 -25.71
CA SER A 178 -3.16 21.30 -25.93
C SER A 178 -1.77 21.29 -25.25
N ALA A 179 -1.61 20.57 -24.16
CA ALA A 179 -0.34 20.45 -23.41
C ALA A 179 0.64 19.50 -24.06
N ILE A 180 0.18 18.55 -24.88
CA ILE A 180 1.04 17.56 -25.55
C ILE A 180 1.97 18.26 -26.55
N ASN A 181 3.28 18.00 -26.41
CA ASN A 181 4.33 18.53 -27.26
C ASN A 181 5.47 17.52 -27.44
N ASN A 182 6.55 17.92 -28.11
CA ASN A 182 7.69 17.04 -28.41
C ASN A 182 8.45 16.57 -27.16
N SER A 183 8.34 17.27 -26.03
CA SER A 183 8.95 16.89 -24.75
C SER A 183 8.06 15.98 -23.90
N THR A 184 6.82 15.73 -24.30
CA THR A 184 5.90 14.90 -23.55
C THR A 184 6.32 13.43 -23.59
N ALA A 185 6.64 12.88 -22.42
CA ALA A 185 7.03 11.47 -22.24
C ALA A 185 5.84 10.59 -21.88
N MET A 186 4.91 11.09 -21.03
CA MET A 186 3.83 10.29 -20.46
C MET A 186 2.68 11.18 -19.98
N ILE A 187 1.48 10.61 -19.95
CA ILE A 187 0.33 11.14 -19.22
C ILE A 187 0.15 10.35 -17.93
N TYR A 188 -0.08 11.03 -16.82
CA TYR A 188 -0.41 10.40 -15.53
C TYR A 188 -1.81 10.81 -15.11
N THR A 189 -2.61 9.83 -14.66
CA THR A 189 -3.97 10.08 -14.17
C THR A 189 -4.32 9.20 -12.98
N THR A 190 -5.20 9.73 -12.12
CA THR A 190 -5.94 8.98 -11.10
C THR A 190 -7.43 8.93 -11.38
N HIS A 191 -7.86 9.51 -12.50
CA HIS A 191 -9.26 9.56 -12.88
C HIS A 191 -9.76 8.18 -13.32
N LEU A 192 -11.02 7.89 -13.02
CA LEU A 192 -11.71 6.66 -13.36
C LEU A 192 -12.93 6.92 -14.26
N GLY A 193 -13.56 5.86 -14.73
CA GLY A 193 -14.80 5.94 -15.50
C GLY A 193 -14.66 6.73 -16.80
N ASN A 194 -15.62 7.62 -17.09
CA ASN A 194 -15.67 8.37 -18.35
C ASN A 194 -14.49 9.33 -18.53
N ALA A 195 -13.97 9.92 -17.47
CA ALA A 195 -12.80 10.79 -17.54
C ALA A 195 -11.58 10.01 -18.05
N LEU A 196 -11.29 8.85 -17.47
CA LEU A 196 -10.21 7.98 -17.93
C LEU A 196 -10.38 7.56 -19.39
N VAL A 197 -11.62 7.23 -19.82
CA VAL A 197 -11.90 6.88 -21.22
C VAL A 197 -11.54 8.03 -22.16
N SER A 198 -11.95 9.27 -21.82
CA SER A 198 -11.67 10.45 -22.62
C SER A 198 -10.17 10.76 -22.70
N GLU A 199 -9.46 10.64 -21.58
CA GLU A 199 -8.01 10.82 -21.51
C GLU A 199 -7.26 9.76 -22.32
N ASN A 200 -7.69 8.49 -22.25
CA ASN A 200 -7.10 7.41 -23.04
C ASN A 200 -7.30 7.61 -24.56
N ILE A 201 -8.44 8.15 -24.97
CA ILE A 201 -8.69 8.52 -26.39
C ILE A 201 -7.67 9.56 -26.85
N VAL A 202 -7.44 10.61 -26.04
CA VAL A 202 -6.42 11.64 -26.35
C VAL A 202 -5.02 11.01 -26.38
N ALA A 203 -4.66 10.22 -25.39
CA ALA A 203 -3.37 9.51 -25.31
C ALA A 203 -3.09 8.70 -26.58
N LYS A 204 -4.06 7.91 -27.03
CA LYS A 204 -3.94 7.10 -28.26
C LYS A 204 -3.84 7.95 -29.51
N LYS A 205 -4.61 9.05 -29.62
CA LYS A 205 -4.55 9.97 -30.75
C LYS A 205 -3.17 10.56 -30.96
N PHE A 206 -2.48 10.91 -29.88
CA PHE A 206 -1.15 11.50 -29.92
C PHE A 206 -0.01 10.49 -29.76
N ASN A 207 -0.33 9.20 -29.58
CA ASN A 207 0.63 8.14 -29.32
C ASN A 207 1.56 8.43 -28.12
N ILE A 208 0.98 8.97 -27.04
CA ILE A 208 1.67 9.23 -25.76
C ILE A 208 1.21 8.16 -24.75
N PRO A 209 2.12 7.43 -24.07
CA PRO A 209 1.73 6.47 -23.06
C PRO A 209 0.94 7.11 -21.92
N ILE A 210 -0.09 6.41 -21.42
CA ILE A 210 -0.86 6.81 -20.25
C ILE A 210 -0.64 5.83 -19.12
N LEU A 211 -0.34 6.35 -17.91
CA LEU A 211 -0.25 5.60 -16.66
C LEU A 211 -1.44 5.96 -15.76
N LEU A 212 -2.25 4.97 -15.43
CA LEU A 212 -3.27 5.07 -14.40
C LEU A 212 -2.71 4.64 -13.04
N ASP A 213 -2.81 5.51 -12.04
CA ASP A 213 -2.60 5.16 -10.63
C ASP A 213 -3.95 4.84 -9.96
N ASP A 214 -4.27 3.56 -9.88
CA ASP A 214 -5.40 3.05 -9.12
C ASP A 214 -4.93 2.22 -7.92
N ALA A 215 -4.01 2.80 -7.16
CA ALA A 215 -3.35 2.13 -6.02
C ALA A 215 -4.35 1.55 -5.00
N ALA A 216 -5.56 2.08 -4.89
CA ALA A 216 -6.62 1.64 -3.98
C ALA A 216 -7.80 0.95 -4.70
N GLY A 217 -7.67 0.63 -5.97
CA GLY A 217 -8.74 0.15 -6.83
C GLY A 217 -9.16 -1.31 -6.63
N ILE A 218 -8.64 -2.02 -5.67
CA ILE A 218 -9.06 -3.37 -5.31
C ILE A 218 -9.68 -3.32 -3.90
N PRO A 219 -10.88 -3.84 -3.69
CA PRO A 219 -11.85 -4.34 -4.68
C PRO A 219 -12.47 -3.21 -5.53
N PRO A 220 -13.11 -3.49 -6.68
CA PRO A 220 -13.44 -4.83 -7.21
C PRO A 220 -12.26 -5.50 -7.90
N ILE A 221 -12.20 -6.83 -7.81
CA ILE A 221 -11.08 -7.61 -8.40
C ILE A 221 -11.07 -7.54 -9.93
N ASP A 222 -12.19 -7.24 -10.55
CA ASP A 222 -12.35 -7.09 -12.00
C ASP A 222 -11.48 -5.96 -12.57
N ASN A 223 -11.08 -4.97 -11.74
CA ASN A 223 -10.17 -3.90 -12.14
C ASN A 223 -8.82 -4.44 -12.62
N LEU A 224 -8.35 -5.59 -12.11
CA LEU A 224 -7.15 -6.26 -12.63
C LEU A 224 -7.21 -6.58 -14.13
N LYS A 225 -8.44 -6.77 -14.67
CA LYS A 225 -8.68 -7.10 -16.09
C LYS A 225 -9.29 -5.94 -16.87
N LEU A 226 -9.92 -5.01 -16.18
CA LEU A 226 -10.67 -3.91 -16.80
C LEU A 226 -9.75 -3.03 -17.65
N TYR A 227 -8.65 -2.60 -17.10
CA TYR A 227 -7.76 -1.64 -17.74
C TYR A 227 -7.00 -2.23 -18.94
N ALA A 228 -6.68 -3.54 -18.91
CA ALA A 228 -6.18 -4.25 -20.07
C ALA A 228 -7.21 -4.26 -21.22
N LYS A 229 -8.49 -4.53 -20.90
CA LYS A 229 -9.57 -4.50 -21.90
C LYS A 229 -9.83 -3.10 -22.47
N MET A 230 -9.62 -2.06 -21.68
CA MET A 230 -9.69 -0.67 -22.12
C MET A 230 -8.49 -0.26 -23.00
N GLY A 231 -7.47 -1.09 -23.08
CA GLY A 231 -6.24 -0.81 -23.83
C GLY A 231 -5.39 0.27 -23.22
N LEU A 232 -5.39 0.43 -21.89
CA LEU A 232 -4.46 1.33 -21.20
C LEU A 232 -3.02 0.86 -21.37
N ASP A 233 -2.10 1.82 -21.51
CA ASP A 233 -0.69 1.47 -21.71
C ASP A 233 -0.04 0.97 -20.44
N LEU A 234 -0.29 1.61 -19.29
CA LEU A 234 0.21 1.24 -17.96
C LEU A 234 -0.84 1.53 -16.89
N TYR A 235 -0.88 0.67 -15.87
CA TYR A 235 -1.72 0.89 -14.68
C TYR A 235 -1.13 0.18 -13.46
N THR A 236 -1.35 0.77 -12.27
CA THR A 236 -0.73 0.28 -11.03
C THR A 236 -1.71 0.13 -9.89
N PHE A 237 -1.44 -0.87 -9.03
CA PHE A 237 -2.13 -1.13 -7.77
C PHE A 237 -1.11 -1.25 -6.63
N SER A 238 -1.49 -0.83 -5.42
CA SER A 238 -0.66 -1.07 -4.24
C SER A 238 -0.91 -2.46 -3.65
N GLY A 239 0.16 -3.22 -3.46
CA GLY A 239 0.06 -4.56 -2.87
C GLY A 239 -0.36 -4.55 -1.40
N GLY A 240 0.07 -3.55 -0.63
CA GLY A 240 -0.24 -3.42 0.80
C GLY A 240 -1.60 -2.77 1.11
N LYS A 241 -2.43 -2.53 0.11
CA LYS A 241 -3.81 -2.06 0.28
C LYS A 241 -4.79 -3.21 0.09
N GLY A 242 -5.82 -3.03 -0.71
CA GLY A 242 -6.86 -4.01 -0.94
C GLY A 242 -6.39 -5.35 -1.48
N LEU A 243 -5.27 -5.39 -2.18
CA LEU A 243 -4.66 -6.66 -2.62
C LEU A 243 -4.24 -7.58 -1.47
N ARG A 244 -4.03 -7.04 -0.26
CA ARG A 244 -3.62 -7.84 0.91
C ARG A 244 -2.37 -8.68 0.66
N GLY A 245 -1.47 -8.13 -0.15
CA GLY A 245 -0.10 -8.59 -0.35
C GLY A 245 0.88 -7.85 0.57
N PRO A 246 2.19 -8.06 0.40
CA PRO A 246 3.21 -7.39 1.18
C PRO A 246 3.10 -5.86 1.08
N GLN A 247 3.24 -5.16 2.20
CA GLN A 247 3.09 -3.70 2.21
C GLN A 247 4.11 -3.00 1.31
N CYS A 248 5.33 -3.52 1.23
CA CYS A 248 6.38 -3.00 0.34
C CYS A 248 6.25 -3.49 -1.10
N SER A 249 5.04 -3.85 -1.56
CA SER A 249 4.82 -4.32 -2.93
C SER A 249 3.82 -3.46 -3.69
N GLY A 250 4.00 -3.40 -4.99
CA GLY A 250 3.11 -2.76 -5.95
C GLY A 250 3.06 -3.58 -7.23
N LEU A 251 1.98 -3.46 -7.95
CA LEU A 251 1.72 -4.16 -9.21
C LEU A 251 1.69 -3.14 -10.34
N LEU A 252 2.61 -3.25 -11.29
CA LEU A 252 2.60 -2.51 -12.54
C LEU A 252 2.23 -3.45 -13.67
N LEU A 253 1.18 -3.13 -14.41
CA LEU A 253 0.63 -3.93 -15.52
C LEU A 253 0.51 -3.07 -16.77
N GLY A 254 0.54 -3.68 -17.95
CA GLY A 254 0.28 -2.98 -19.20
C GLY A 254 1.04 -3.55 -20.40
N ARG A 255 1.43 -2.65 -21.31
CA ARG A 255 2.14 -2.96 -22.54
C ARG A 255 3.50 -3.59 -22.24
N LYS A 256 3.81 -4.65 -23.00
CA LYS A 256 5.03 -5.44 -22.80
C LYS A 256 6.31 -4.62 -22.97
N ASP A 257 6.38 -3.78 -23.98
CA ASP A 257 7.57 -2.94 -24.26
C ASP A 257 7.86 -1.97 -23.13
N LEU A 258 6.81 -1.37 -22.55
CA LEU A 258 6.94 -0.43 -21.42
C LEU A 258 7.29 -1.15 -20.11
N ILE A 259 6.72 -2.33 -19.87
CA ILE A 259 7.06 -3.16 -18.69
C ILE A 259 8.50 -3.65 -18.77
N GLU A 260 8.98 -4.11 -19.93
CA GLU A 260 10.37 -4.52 -20.14
C GLU A 260 11.33 -3.34 -19.94
N ALA A 261 10.96 -2.14 -20.41
CA ALA A 261 11.71 -0.92 -20.15
C ALA A 261 11.72 -0.56 -18.64
N ALA A 262 10.57 -0.65 -17.96
CA ALA A 262 10.44 -0.38 -16.53
C ALA A 262 11.32 -1.34 -15.70
N MET A 263 11.38 -2.61 -16.05
CA MET A 263 12.28 -3.58 -15.41
C MET A 263 13.75 -3.16 -15.50
N LYS A 264 14.19 -2.60 -16.63
CA LYS A 264 15.58 -2.10 -16.83
C LYS A 264 15.87 -0.83 -16.06
N ASN A 265 14.84 -0.06 -15.71
CA ASN A 265 14.96 1.19 -14.96
C ASN A 265 14.89 1.02 -13.44
N THR A 266 14.84 -0.23 -12.91
CA THR A 266 14.77 -0.51 -11.47
C THR A 266 15.66 -1.70 -11.09
N SER A 267 15.69 -2.01 -9.80
CA SER A 267 16.36 -3.21 -9.28
C SER A 267 15.82 -4.49 -9.97
N PRO A 268 16.67 -5.48 -10.29
CA PRO A 268 18.08 -5.61 -9.89
C PRO A 268 19.10 -4.96 -10.86
N TRP A 269 18.68 -4.23 -11.87
CA TRP A 269 19.57 -3.51 -12.76
C TRP A 269 20.31 -2.40 -12.02
N GLU A 270 21.66 -2.45 -12.01
CA GLU A 270 22.50 -1.44 -11.39
C GLU A 270 22.63 -0.21 -12.29
N GLY A 271 22.82 0.97 -11.67
CA GLY A 271 22.93 2.24 -12.38
C GLY A 271 21.60 2.88 -12.81
N SER A 272 20.47 2.22 -12.62
CA SER A 272 19.17 2.79 -12.92
C SER A 272 18.69 3.76 -11.81
N VAL A 273 17.92 4.77 -12.19
CA VAL A 273 17.41 5.80 -11.26
C VAL A 273 16.54 5.20 -10.14
N CYS A 274 15.79 4.13 -10.43
CA CYS A 274 14.95 3.44 -9.45
C CYS A 274 15.66 2.26 -8.77
N ARG A 275 17.00 2.13 -8.87
CA ARG A 275 17.76 1.05 -8.22
C ARG A 275 17.56 1.01 -6.71
N ALA A 276 17.34 2.16 -6.07
CA ALA A 276 17.04 2.25 -4.64
C ALA A 276 15.68 1.64 -4.25
N MET A 277 14.76 1.48 -5.20
CA MET A 277 13.42 0.91 -5.01
C MET A 277 13.46 -0.61 -5.14
N LYS A 278 14.31 -1.25 -4.35
CA LYS A 278 14.51 -2.71 -4.40
C LYS A 278 13.30 -3.45 -3.84
N VAL A 279 12.78 -4.40 -4.63
CA VAL A 279 11.77 -5.37 -4.20
C VAL A 279 12.43 -6.73 -4.01
N GLY A 280 12.15 -7.42 -2.92
CA GLY A 280 12.72 -8.73 -2.61
C GLY A 280 11.94 -9.88 -3.26
N LYS A 281 12.53 -11.06 -3.23
CA LYS A 281 11.88 -12.28 -3.75
C LYS A 281 10.62 -12.63 -2.97
N GLU A 282 10.61 -12.33 -1.69
CA GLU A 282 9.48 -12.56 -0.79
C GLU A 282 8.28 -11.69 -1.19
N GLU A 283 8.51 -10.40 -1.47
CA GLU A 283 7.48 -9.48 -1.92
C GLU A 283 6.95 -9.85 -3.31
N ILE A 284 7.84 -10.29 -4.23
CA ILE A 284 7.42 -10.71 -5.58
C ILE A 284 6.50 -11.91 -5.51
N VAL A 285 6.92 -12.96 -4.79
CA VAL A 285 6.12 -14.19 -4.63
C VAL A 285 4.85 -13.90 -3.83
N GLY A 286 4.96 -13.09 -2.76
CA GLY A 286 3.84 -12.71 -1.92
C GLY A 286 2.76 -11.96 -2.69
N LEU A 287 3.12 -10.97 -3.51
CA LEU A 287 2.14 -10.20 -4.29
C LEU A 287 1.49 -11.06 -5.38
N LEU A 288 2.27 -11.90 -6.07
CA LEU A 288 1.72 -12.83 -7.04
C LEU A 288 0.70 -13.77 -6.39
N THR A 289 1.03 -14.32 -5.20
CA THR A 289 0.11 -15.17 -4.42
C THR A 289 -1.14 -14.40 -4.00
N ALA A 290 -1.01 -13.12 -3.64
CA ALA A 290 -2.17 -12.29 -3.30
C ALA A 290 -3.13 -12.12 -4.49
N VAL A 291 -2.62 -11.86 -5.70
CA VAL A 291 -3.43 -11.79 -6.93
C VAL A 291 -4.13 -13.12 -7.19
N GLU A 292 -3.41 -14.25 -7.08
CA GLU A 292 -3.99 -15.58 -7.27
C GLU A 292 -5.06 -15.93 -6.23
N THR A 293 -4.87 -15.50 -4.98
CA THR A 293 -5.84 -15.69 -3.89
C THR A 293 -7.10 -14.88 -4.15
N TRP A 294 -6.97 -13.62 -4.53
CA TRP A 294 -8.11 -12.77 -4.87
C TRP A 294 -8.96 -13.32 -6.01
N LEU A 295 -8.34 -13.86 -7.07
CA LEU A 295 -9.07 -14.45 -8.21
C LEU A 295 -9.89 -15.70 -7.82
N LYS A 296 -9.63 -16.30 -6.66
CA LYS A 296 -10.37 -17.45 -6.11
C LYS A 296 -11.34 -17.04 -5.00
N THR A 297 -11.31 -15.78 -4.55
CA THR A 297 -12.09 -15.29 -3.41
C THR A 297 -13.52 -14.99 -3.82
N ASP A 298 -14.51 -15.49 -3.06
CA ASP A 298 -15.91 -15.06 -3.17
C ASP A 298 -16.07 -13.65 -2.57
N LEU A 299 -16.00 -12.65 -3.45
CA LEU A 299 -16.16 -11.25 -3.06
C LEU A 299 -17.53 -10.95 -2.44
N ASN A 300 -18.58 -11.65 -2.85
CA ASN A 300 -19.92 -11.45 -2.29
C ASN A 300 -19.99 -11.95 -0.83
N ALA A 301 -19.37 -13.11 -0.55
CA ALA A 301 -19.25 -13.59 0.83
C ALA A 301 -18.45 -12.62 1.70
N LEU A 302 -17.32 -12.13 1.18
CA LEU A 302 -16.45 -11.18 1.89
C LEU A 302 -17.16 -9.83 2.14
N ASN A 303 -17.92 -9.32 1.17
CA ASN A 303 -18.72 -8.11 1.33
C ASN A 303 -19.82 -8.28 2.39
N ARG A 304 -20.48 -9.44 2.45
CA ARG A 304 -21.46 -9.74 3.52
C ARG A 304 -20.79 -9.72 4.90
N GLU A 305 -19.59 -10.28 5.00
CA GLU A 305 -18.83 -10.29 6.25
C GLU A 305 -18.43 -8.88 6.68
N TRP A 306 -17.90 -8.07 5.76
CA TRP A 306 -17.56 -6.67 6.03
C TRP A 306 -18.76 -5.84 6.47
N ASN A 307 -19.91 -5.98 5.78
CA ASN A 307 -21.15 -5.33 6.19
C ASN A 307 -21.59 -5.77 7.59
N ALA A 308 -21.53 -7.05 7.90
CA ALA A 308 -21.91 -7.57 9.21
C ALA A 308 -21.03 -7.00 10.35
N ARG A 309 -19.75 -6.74 10.09
CA ARG A 309 -18.83 -6.12 11.08
C ARG A 309 -19.31 -4.72 11.46
N VAL A 310 -19.52 -3.84 10.48
CA VAL A 310 -19.94 -2.45 10.74
C VAL A 310 -21.36 -2.37 11.27
N GLN A 311 -22.29 -3.21 10.82
CA GLN A 311 -23.67 -3.28 11.35
C GLN A 311 -23.71 -3.69 12.83
N ARG A 312 -22.81 -4.55 13.28
CA ARG A 312 -22.72 -4.90 14.71
C ARG A 312 -22.23 -3.72 15.55
N ILE A 313 -21.28 -2.93 15.05
CA ILE A 313 -20.83 -1.71 15.73
C ILE A 313 -21.96 -0.68 15.72
N GLU A 314 -22.63 -0.46 14.59
CA GLU A 314 -23.76 0.44 14.42
C GLU A 314 -24.85 0.18 15.47
N LYS A 315 -25.30 -1.07 15.60
CA LYS A 315 -26.31 -1.46 16.60
C LYS A 315 -25.92 -1.10 18.03
N LEU A 316 -24.63 -1.15 18.36
CA LEU A 316 -24.16 -0.79 19.70
C LEU A 316 -24.17 0.73 19.91
N VAL A 317 -23.72 1.50 18.93
CA VAL A 317 -23.61 2.96 19.08
C VAL A 317 -24.96 3.66 18.97
N GLN A 318 -25.91 3.13 18.18
CA GLN A 318 -27.29 3.62 18.08
C GLN A 318 -28.07 3.55 19.40
N THR A 319 -27.60 2.76 20.37
CA THR A 319 -28.21 2.75 21.71
C THR A 319 -27.95 4.04 22.49
N VAL A 320 -27.08 4.91 22.01
CA VAL A 320 -26.80 6.22 22.62
C VAL A 320 -27.75 7.24 21.99
N PRO A 321 -28.68 7.82 22.75
CA PRO A 321 -29.66 8.77 22.20
C PRO A 321 -28.97 10.02 21.65
N GLY A 322 -29.35 10.42 20.43
CA GLY A 322 -28.77 11.55 19.72
C GLY A 322 -27.53 11.21 18.86
N VAL A 323 -27.20 9.92 18.75
CA VAL A 323 -26.23 9.42 17.77
C VAL A 323 -26.98 9.06 16.49
N GLU A 324 -26.44 9.51 15.37
CA GLU A 324 -26.88 9.16 14.01
C GLU A 324 -25.83 8.32 13.32
N THR A 325 -26.25 7.38 12.49
CA THR A 325 -25.35 6.49 11.76
C THR A 325 -25.79 6.30 10.32
N ASP A 326 -24.82 6.09 9.44
CA ASP A 326 -25.01 5.69 8.04
C ASP A 326 -23.92 4.70 7.64
N ILE A 327 -24.23 3.78 6.72
CA ILE A 327 -23.24 2.88 6.11
C ILE A 327 -23.23 3.11 4.62
N SER A 328 -22.09 3.55 4.10
CA SER A 328 -21.89 3.79 2.69
C SER A 328 -20.70 3.00 2.11
N ILE A 329 -20.65 2.90 0.79
CA ILE A 329 -19.51 2.36 0.05
C ILE A 329 -19.01 3.48 -0.85
N PRO A 330 -17.73 3.91 -0.75
CA PRO A 330 -17.16 4.91 -1.64
C PRO A 330 -17.31 4.52 -3.12
N ALA A 331 -17.57 5.48 -3.98
CA ALA A 331 -17.70 5.25 -5.42
C ALA A 331 -16.36 4.80 -6.04
N ASP A 332 -15.26 5.41 -5.58
CA ASP A 332 -13.92 5.23 -6.10
C ASP A 332 -12.94 4.84 -4.99
N GLY A 333 -11.97 3.99 -5.30
CA GLY A 333 -10.93 3.51 -4.40
C GLY A 333 -11.48 2.97 -3.06
N ASN A 334 -10.73 2.17 -2.35
CA ASN A 334 -11.11 1.67 -1.01
C ASN A 334 -12.61 1.32 -0.83
N ARG A 335 -13.20 0.63 -1.82
CA ARG A 335 -14.65 0.33 -1.92
C ARG A 335 -15.09 -0.69 -0.88
N TYR A 336 -15.07 -0.29 0.37
CA TYR A 336 -15.49 -1.09 1.52
C TYR A 336 -16.67 -0.45 2.22
N PRO A 337 -17.60 -1.25 2.79
CA PRO A 337 -18.62 -0.72 3.70
C PRO A 337 -17.95 0.09 4.81
N THR A 338 -18.32 1.35 4.92
CA THR A 338 -17.78 2.30 5.91
C THR A 338 -18.93 2.80 6.75
N LEU A 339 -18.81 2.67 8.08
CA LEU A 339 -19.75 3.20 9.03
C LEU A 339 -19.39 4.63 9.39
N HIS A 340 -20.35 5.53 9.22
CA HIS A 340 -20.30 6.93 9.63
C HIS A 340 -21.11 7.09 10.91
N ILE A 341 -20.54 7.74 11.92
CA ILE A 341 -21.17 8.01 13.21
C ILE A 341 -21.09 9.50 13.48
N SER A 342 -22.21 10.15 13.74
CA SER A 342 -22.30 11.58 14.01
C SER A 342 -23.17 11.86 15.23
N TRP A 343 -22.97 13.04 15.82
CA TRP A 343 -23.74 13.60 16.92
C TRP A 343 -23.67 15.12 16.89
N ASP A 344 -24.49 15.79 17.68
CA ASP A 344 -24.43 17.23 17.82
C ASP A 344 -23.25 17.64 18.71
N GLU A 345 -22.10 17.90 18.07
CA GLU A 345 -20.85 18.26 18.74
C GLU A 345 -20.99 19.52 19.61
N LYS A 346 -21.76 20.51 19.14
CA LYS A 346 -21.97 21.77 19.87
C LYS A 346 -22.81 21.54 21.13
N LYS A 347 -23.87 20.78 21.00
CA LYS A 347 -24.77 20.45 22.12
C LYS A 347 -24.06 19.61 23.17
N TRP A 348 -23.18 18.68 22.74
CA TRP A 348 -22.48 17.78 23.65
C TRP A 348 -21.19 18.39 24.19
N GLY A 349 -20.62 19.45 23.57
CA GLY A 349 -19.30 19.97 23.88
C GLY A 349 -18.20 18.93 23.67
N TYR A 350 -18.41 18.02 22.74
CA TYR A 350 -17.53 16.88 22.45
C TYR A 350 -17.43 16.66 20.95
N THR A 351 -16.22 16.84 20.42
CA THR A 351 -15.98 16.79 18.97
C THR A 351 -15.60 15.37 18.49
N VAL A 352 -15.71 15.13 17.20
CA VAL A 352 -15.14 13.93 16.56
C VAL A 352 -13.65 13.81 16.86
N LYS A 353 -12.92 14.92 16.82
CA LYS A 353 -11.48 14.97 17.15
C LYS A 353 -11.18 14.52 18.58
N ASP A 354 -11.99 14.92 19.56
CA ASP A 354 -11.87 14.46 20.95
C ASP A 354 -12.06 12.94 21.05
N CYS A 355 -13.08 12.41 20.38
CA CYS A 355 -13.36 10.98 20.35
C CYS A 355 -12.18 10.19 19.74
N VAL A 356 -11.69 10.63 18.58
CA VAL A 356 -10.51 10.01 17.94
C VAL A 356 -9.31 10.01 18.86
N GLN A 357 -9.03 11.13 19.54
CA GLN A 357 -7.91 11.22 20.46
C GLN A 357 -8.04 10.28 21.65
N GLN A 358 -9.24 10.15 22.23
CA GLN A 358 -9.49 9.23 23.33
C GLN A 358 -9.41 7.75 22.93
N LEU A 359 -9.77 7.43 21.69
CA LEU A 359 -9.59 6.10 21.13
C LEU A 359 -8.09 5.77 20.93
N ARG A 360 -7.30 6.72 20.44
CA ARG A 360 -5.85 6.57 20.23
C ARG A 360 -5.03 6.36 21.49
N VAL A 361 -5.40 7.05 22.58
CA VAL A 361 -4.68 6.92 23.85
C VAL A 361 -5.20 5.81 24.74
N GLY A 362 -6.30 5.17 24.34
CA GLY A 362 -6.97 4.08 25.07
C GLY A 362 -6.17 2.77 25.10
N ASP A 363 -6.70 1.80 25.83
CA ASP A 363 -6.26 0.40 25.81
C ASP A 363 -7.49 -0.49 25.63
N PRO A 364 -7.62 -1.18 24.46
CA PRO A 364 -6.69 -1.14 23.32
C PRO A 364 -6.66 0.21 22.59
N VAL A 365 -5.58 0.46 21.86
CA VAL A 365 -5.49 1.58 20.89
C VAL A 365 -6.42 1.29 19.72
N ILE A 366 -7.30 2.24 19.39
CA ILE A 366 -8.21 2.13 18.24
C ILE A 366 -7.98 3.34 17.33
N GLU A 367 -7.63 3.08 16.08
CA GLU A 367 -7.46 4.09 15.04
C GLU A 367 -8.69 4.13 14.13
N VAL A 368 -9.28 5.32 14.02
CA VAL A 368 -10.47 5.61 13.19
C VAL A 368 -10.19 6.84 12.31
N ALA A 369 -10.97 7.03 11.25
CA ALA A 369 -10.95 8.28 10.51
C ALA A 369 -11.89 9.31 11.17
N GLY A 370 -11.59 10.59 11.01
CA GLY A 370 -12.31 11.71 11.64
C GLY A 370 -11.39 12.75 12.26
N ALA A 371 -10.08 12.55 12.20
CA ALA A 371 -9.06 13.51 12.60
C ALA A 371 -7.89 13.49 11.60
N ASP A 372 -6.98 14.45 11.74
CA ASP A 372 -5.84 14.64 10.85
C ASP A 372 -5.01 13.36 10.64
N ASN A 373 -4.48 13.22 9.44
CA ASN A 373 -3.54 12.16 9.11
C ASN A 373 -2.14 12.56 9.58
N PRO A 374 -1.54 11.85 10.56
CA PRO A 374 -0.23 12.22 11.10
C PRO A 374 0.92 12.02 10.10
N SER A 375 0.70 11.30 8.99
CA SER A 375 1.73 11.05 7.98
C SER A 375 1.80 12.13 6.90
N ILE A 376 0.87 13.09 6.88
CA ILE A 376 0.89 14.19 5.92
C ILE A 376 1.93 15.22 6.36
N VAL A 377 2.99 15.36 5.56
CA VAL A 377 3.90 16.49 5.69
C VAL A 377 3.19 17.72 5.10
N PRO A 378 2.96 18.79 5.88
CA PRO A 378 2.35 20.01 5.34
C PRO A 378 3.16 20.49 4.14
N ALA A 379 2.49 20.65 3.01
CA ALA A 379 3.16 21.16 1.83
C ALA A 379 3.28 22.67 1.95
N VAL A 380 4.48 23.13 2.11
CA VAL A 380 4.85 24.52 1.92
C VAL A 380 5.16 24.71 0.43
N HIS A 381 4.14 25.01 -0.34
CA HIS A 381 4.30 25.44 -1.72
C HIS A 381 3.69 26.85 -1.85
N GLU A 382 4.54 27.85 -1.77
CA GLU A 382 4.18 29.19 -2.22
C GLU A 382 3.76 29.09 -3.69
N GLY A 383 2.53 29.50 -3.99
CA GLY A 383 2.04 29.66 -5.36
C GLY A 383 1.26 28.50 -6.00
N ASN A 384 0.87 27.45 -5.30
CA ASN A 384 -0.03 26.44 -5.86
C ASN A 384 -1.39 26.39 -5.13
N PRO A 385 -2.40 27.14 -5.60
CA PRO A 385 -3.72 27.21 -4.95
C PRO A 385 -4.57 25.93 -5.07
N LYS A 386 -4.13 24.92 -5.85
CA LYS A 386 -4.94 23.75 -6.21
C LYS A 386 -4.61 22.48 -5.43
N ARG A 387 -4.03 22.59 -4.23
CA ARG A 387 -3.80 21.43 -3.38
C ARG A 387 -4.95 21.15 -2.41
N SER A 388 -6.19 21.38 -2.84
CA SER A 388 -7.40 21.20 -2.03
C SER A 388 -7.73 19.75 -1.65
N SER A 389 -7.11 18.75 -2.29
CA SER A 389 -7.41 17.35 -2.01
C SER A 389 -6.68 16.76 -0.82
N GLN A 390 -5.83 17.50 -0.12
CA GLN A 390 -5.09 17.03 1.07
C GLN A 390 -5.43 17.72 2.38
N GLU A 391 -6.13 18.84 2.35
CA GLU A 391 -6.91 19.25 3.49
C GLU A 391 -8.12 18.32 3.51
N GLU A 392 -8.06 17.25 4.30
CA GLU A 392 -9.27 16.49 4.58
C GLU A 392 -10.31 17.50 5.06
N PRO A 393 -11.48 17.61 4.39
CA PRO A 393 -12.53 18.52 4.85
C PRO A 393 -12.79 18.21 6.31
N GLU A 394 -13.08 19.24 7.12
CA GLU A 394 -13.41 19.08 8.53
C GLU A 394 -14.48 17.98 8.65
N ARG A 395 -14.03 16.77 9.00
CA ARG A 395 -14.90 15.59 9.00
C ARG A 395 -15.81 15.69 10.21
N ARG A 396 -17.10 15.82 9.94
CA ARG A 396 -18.14 15.87 10.98
C ARG A 396 -18.56 14.48 11.48
N ASN A 397 -17.97 13.43 10.92
CA ASN A 397 -18.32 12.04 11.22
C ASN A 397 -17.07 11.27 11.65
N LEU A 398 -17.26 10.41 12.65
CA LEU A 398 -16.32 9.34 12.94
C LEU A 398 -16.53 8.23 11.89
N GLU A 399 -15.49 7.81 11.20
CA GLU A 399 -15.60 6.83 10.12
C GLU A 399 -14.83 5.55 10.46
N LEU A 400 -15.48 4.40 10.23
CA LEU A 400 -14.90 3.08 10.45
C LEU A 400 -14.96 2.26 9.17
N VAL A 401 -13.80 1.94 8.62
CA VAL A 401 -13.63 1.12 7.41
C VAL A 401 -13.67 -0.36 7.80
N SER A 402 -14.62 -1.11 7.28
CA SER A 402 -14.90 -2.49 7.68
C SER A 402 -13.79 -3.50 7.40
N SER A 403 -13.01 -3.28 6.33
CA SER A 403 -12.06 -4.29 5.78
C SER A 403 -10.86 -4.56 6.70
N THR A 404 -10.45 -3.59 7.50
CA THR A 404 -9.29 -3.71 8.40
C THR A 404 -9.66 -4.15 9.83
N ILE A 405 -10.93 -4.04 10.22
CA ILE A 405 -11.43 -4.50 11.52
C ILE A 405 -11.50 -6.03 11.54
N GLN A 406 -10.84 -6.67 12.50
CA GLN A 406 -10.89 -8.13 12.61
C GLN A 406 -12.19 -8.60 13.29
N PRO A 407 -12.70 -9.82 13.01
CA PRO A 407 -13.97 -10.31 13.58
C PRO A 407 -14.05 -10.26 15.11
N ASN A 408 -12.94 -10.55 15.80
CA ASN A 408 -12.82 -10.52 17.26
C ASN A 408 -12.71 -9.10 17.85
N GLU A 409 -12.50 -8.07 17.02
CA GLU A 409 -12.34 -6.67 17.44
C GLU A 409 -13.67 -5.89 17.41
N VAL A 410 -14.65 -6.37 16.64
CA VAL A 410 -15.90 -5.68 16.36
C VAL A 410 -16.64 -5.23 17.65
N LEU A 411 -16.77 -6.13 18.62
CA LEU A 411 -17.44 -5.82 19.89
C LEU A 411 -16.63 -4.85 20.75
N ILE A 412 -15.33 -5.00 20.76
CA ILE A 412 -14.40 -4.12 21.51
C ILE A 412 -14.54 -2.69 20.99
N VAL A 413 -14.48 -2.50 19.67
CA VAL A 413 -14.64 -1.19 19.02
C VAL A 413 -16.00 -0.58 19.32
N GLY A 414 -17.09 -1.32 19.07
CA GLY A 414 -18.44 -0.83 19.29
C GLY A 414 -18.73 -0.46 20.75
N GLN A 415 -18.29 -1.28 21.71
CA GLN A 415 -18.43 -0.99 23.13
C GLN A 415 -17.64 0.25 23.55
N ARG A 416 -16.41 0.37 23.10
CA ARG A 416 -15.55 1.51 23.45
C ARG A 416 -16.10 2.83 22.94
N ILE A 417 -16.54 2.88 21.67
CA ILE A 417 -17.16 4.08 21.10
C ILE A 417 -18.45 4.41 21.85
N ARG A 418 -19.30 3.43 22.12
CA ARG A 418 -20.54 3.62 22.88
C ARG A 418 -20.28 4.20 24.28
N GLU A 419 -19.26 3.71 24.99
CA GLU A 419 -18.87 4.21 26.31
C GLU A 419 -18.47 5.69 26.26
N LEU A 420 -17.62 6.08 25.28
CA LEU A 420 -17.18 7.45 25.12
C LEU A 420 -18.34 8.38 24.78
N LEU A 421 -19.21 8.00 23.84
CA LEU A 421 -20.38 8.78 23.46
C LEU A 421 -21.39 8.92 24.60
N ASN A 422 -21.64 7.86 25.39
CA ASN A 422 -22.49 7.95 26.57
C ASN A 422 -21.91 8.87 27.66
N ALA A 423 -20.59 8.82 27.86
CA ALA A 423 -19.92 9.70 28.82
C ALA A 423 -20.01 11.16 28.37
N ALA A 424 -19.73 11.45 27.11
CA ALA A 424 -19.85 12.77 26.53
C ALA A 424 -21.28 13.32 26.62
N ARG A 425 -22.28 12.52 26.27
CA ARG A 425 -23.69 12.91 26.36
C ARG A 425 -24.11 13.25 27.79
N LYS A 426 -23.69 12.45 28.79
CA LYS A 426 -24.01 12.72 30.21
C LYS A 426 -23.32 13.97 30.74
N ALA A 427 -22.17 14.37 30.19
CA ALA A 427 -21.45 15.57 30.56
C ALA A 427 -21.95 16.82 29.83
N ALA A 428 -22.83 16.65 28.84
CA ALA A 428 -23.35 17.75 28.04
C ALA A 428 -24.19 18.74 28.89
N PRO A 429 -24.06 20.06 28.66
CA PRO A 429 -24.88 21.04 29.34
C PRO A 429 -26.38 20.80 29.08
N GLY A 430 -27.16 20.51 30.13
CA GLY A 430 -28.59 20.27 30.01
C GLY A 430 -29.00 18.84 29.61
N ALA A 431 -28.13 17.84 29.84
CA ALA A 431 -28.46 16.41 29.66
C ALA A 431 -29.40 15.88 30.73
#